data_2fc331400e5c2ec73e29ed0a43887bdc
#
_entry.id   2fc331400e5c2ec73e29ed0a43887bdc
#
_cell.length_a   1.000
_cell.length_b   1.000
_cell.length_c   1.000
_cell.angle_alpha   90.00
_cell.angle_beta   90.00
_cell.angle_gamma   90.00
#
_symmetry.space_group_name_H-M   'P 1'
#
loop_
_entity.id
_entity.type
_entity.pdbx_description
1 polymer ?
#
loop_
_entity_poly.entity_id
_entity_poly.type
_entity_poly.pdbx_seq_one_letter_code
_entity_poly.pdbx_strand_id
1 'polypeptide(L)'
;TESSLSDVRVFWIGQLVELQKAKMAFPKTEEYFNIEDLKQLIVYIDEMISIWTDSENDIREINQIIHVLDEIYSYYEQTKDLLIVENFNEKISNYLKRADVLLEKYWQRPDVSEFLISIAFFSLCYQNNKEVAIKWIDRFDSKQISLSHYAQFISIWYKEVKKLIK
;
A
#
# COMPACT_ATOMS: atom_id res chain seq x y z
N THR A 1 -14.73 24.55 -3.55
CA THR A 1 -15.48 23.55 -2.81
C THR A 1 -14.57 22.81 -1.84
N GLU A 2 -15.10 22.27 -0.77
CA GLU A 2 -14.32 21.49 0.19
C GLU A 2 -13.59 20.30 -0.47
N SER A 3 -14.25 19.62 -1.43
CA SER A 3 -13.63 18.52 -2.15
C SER A 3 -12.43 18.98 -2.99
N SER A 4 -12.50 20.16 -3.59
CA SER A 4 -11.40 20.74 -4.36
C SER A 4 -10.19 21.07 -3.47
N LEU A 5 -10.43 21.60 -2.26
CA LEU A 5 -9.38 21.87 -1.29
C LEU A 5 -8.76 20.56 -0.77
N SER A 6 -9.58 19.54 -0.52
CA SER A 6 -9.09 18.21 -0.11
C SER A 6 -8.20 17.61 -1.20
N ASP A 7 -8.59 17.70 -2.47
CA ASP A 7 -7.81 17.18 -3.59
C ASP A 7 -6.44 17.86 -3.68
N VAL A 8 -6.38 19.17 -3.49
CA VAL A 8 -5.12 19.93 -3.48
C VAL A 8 -4.24 19.51 -2.31
N ARG A 9 -4.83 19.35 -1.13
CA ARG A 9 -4.08 18.91 0.07
C ARG A 9 -3.52 17.50 -0.10
N VAL A 10 -4.34 16.57 -0.59
CA VAL A 10 -3.88 15.20 -0.88
C VAL A 10 -2.71 15.23 -1.86
N PHE A 11 -2.81 16.03 -2.92
CA PHE A 11 -1.72 16.18 -3.90
C PHE A 11 -0.42 16.65 -3.23
N TRP A 12 -0.49 17.71 -2.42
CA TRP A 12 0.72 18.25 -1.78
C TRP A 12 1.33 17.28 -0.77
N ILE A 13 0.49 16.58 0.01
CA ILE A 13 1.00 15.56 0.94
C ILE A 13 1.60 14.40 0.15
N GLY A 14 1.00 14.01 -0.98
CA GLY A 14 1.57 13.04 -1.89
C GLY A 14 2.97 13.43 -2.37
N GLN A 15 3.20 14.73 -2.64
CA GLN A 15 4.54 15.22 -3.00
C GLN A 15 5.52 15.09 -1.83
N LEU A 16 5.09 15.34 -0.59
CA LEU A 16 5.92 15.13 0.60
C LEU A 16 6.28 13.64 0.76
N VAL A 17 5.34 12.75 0.50
CA VAL A 17 5.60 11.31 0.49
C VAL A 17 6.66 10.95 -0.56
N GLU A 18 6.55 11.46 -1.77
CA GLU A 18 7.55 11.21 -2.82
C GLU A 18 8.95 11.72 -2.43
N LEU A 19 9.03 12.89 -1.82
CA LEU A 19 10.30 13.42 -1.32
C LEU A 19 10.87 12.54 -0.21
N GLN A 20 10.03 12.06 0.70
CA GLN A 20 10.46 11.18 1.78
C GLN A 20 10.95 9.83 1.22
N LYS A 21 10.25 9.28 0.23
CA LYS A 21 10.67 8.05 -0.47
C LYS A 21 12.04 8.24 -1.12
N ALA A 22 12.26 9.37 -1.80
CA ALA A 22 13.54 9.70 -2.42
C ALA A 22 14.64 9.80 -1.38
N LYS A 23 14.38 10.45 -0.25
CA LYS A 23 15.33 10.55 0.87
C LYS A 23 15.72 9.17 1.41
N MET A 24 14.75 8.28 1.56
CA MET A 24 14.99 6.91 2.03
C MET A 24 15.79 6.07 1.03
N ALA A 25 15.66 6.39 -0.27
CA ALA A 25 16.38 5.68 -1.33
C ALA A 25 17.83 6.13 -1.48
N PHE A 26 18.20 7.33 -1.00
CA PHE A 26 19.52 7.94 -1.20
C PHE A 26 20.11 8.51 0.09
N PRO A 27 21.41 8.29 0.30
CA PRO A 27 22.22 7.24 -0.33
C PRO A 27 21.92 5.91 0.33
N LYS A 28 21.75 4.86 -0.46
CA LYS A 28 21.75 3.51 0.09
C LYS A 28 23.20 3.16 0.46
N THR A 29 23.73 3.86 1.42
CA THR A 29 24.96 3.43 2.08
C THR A 29 24.52 2.47 3.17
N GLU A 30 24.61 1.21 2.85
CA GLU A 30 24.62 0.11 3.78
C GLU A 30 23.40 -0.04 4.71
N GLU A 31 22.95 -1.20 4.77
CA GLU A 31 22.45 -2.05 5.86
C GLU A 31 21.61 -1.38 6.98
N TYR A 32 21.50 -0.06 7.06
CA TYR A 32 20.75 0.58 8.12
C TYR A 32 19.44 1.16 7.60
N PHE A 33 18.39 0.41 7.86
CA PHE A 33 17.06 0.93 7.71
C PHE A 33 16.84 2.03 8.75
N ASN A 34 16.65 3.26 8.30
CA ASN A 34 16.44 4.36 9.23
C ASN A 34 15.00 4.40 9.69
N ILE A 35 14.76 3.96 10.93
CA ILE A 35 13.40 3.91 11.51
C ILE A 35 12.77 5.31 11.59
N GLU A 36 13.55 6.36 11.78
CA GLU A 36 13.02 7.73 11.86
C GLU A 36 12.45 8.17 10.51
N ASP A 37 13.09 7.78 9.40
CA ASP A 37 12.57 8.04 8.06
C ASP A 37 11.26 7.31 7.82
N LEU A 38 11.14 6.06 8.29
CA LEU A 38 9.89 5.30 8.20
C LEU A 38 8.79 5.94 9.04
N LYS A 39 9.10 6.38 10.26
CA LYS A 39 8.14 7.08 11.11
C LYS A 39 7.62 8.36 10.44
N GLN A 40 8.52 9.10 9.79
CA GLN A 40 8.12 10.31 9.06
C GLN A 40 7.22 9.99 7.87
N LEU A 41 7.52 8.92 7.14
CA LEU A 41 6.68 8.45 6.05
C LEU A 41 5.27 8.11 6.56
N ILE A 42 5.18 7.43 7.70
CA ILE A 42 3.92 7.06 8.33
C ILE A 42 3.11 8.31 8.72
N VAL A 43 3.79 9.33 9.27
CA VAL A 43 3.13 10.60 9.61
C VAL A 43 2.46 11.21 8.37
N TYR A 44 3.17 11.26 7.25
CA TYR A 44 2.61 11.80 6.00
C TYR A 44 1.45 10.96 5.47
N ILE A 45 1.56 9.65 5.54
CA ILE A 45 0.48 8.75 5.10
C ILE A 45 -0.76 8.92 5.99
N ASP A 46 -0.59 8.98 7.30
CA ASP A 46 -1.70 9.22 8.24
C ASP A 46 -2.42 10.53 7.92
N GLU A 47 -1.66 11.59 7.67
CA GLU A 47 -2.23 12.89 7.33
C GLU A 47 -2.97 12.83 5.99
N MET A 48 -2.38 12.20 4.99
CA MET A 48 -3.01 12.03 3.69
C MET A 48 -4.35 11.29 3.80
N ILE A 49 -4.35 10.16 4.49
CA ILE A 49 -5.56 9.35 4.65
C ILE A 49 -6.64 10.09 5.44
N SER A 50 -6.24 10.91 6.42
CA SER A 50 -7.19 11.65 7.25
C SER A 50 -8.06 12.62 6.44
N ILE A 51 -7.57 13.07 5.29
CA ILE A 51 -8.29 14.01 4.42
C ILE A 51 -8.87 13.36 3.17
N TRP A 52 -8.75 12.05 3.01
CA TRP A 52 -9.37 11.32 1.89
C TRP A 52 -10.89 11.40 1.97
N THR A 53 -11.51 11.60 0.82
CA THR A 53 -12.98 11.61 0.66
C THR A 53 -13.49 10.33 0.02
N ASP A 54 -12.61 9.34 -0.20
CA ASP A 54 -12.89 8.10 -0.94
C ASP A 54 -13.40 8.37 -2.36
N SER A 55 -12.86 9.43 -2.97
CA SER A 55 -13.19 9.86 -4.33
C SER A 55 -12.23 9.24 -5.35
N GLU A 56 -12.57 9.40 -6.62
CA GLU A 56 -11.73 8.98 -7.74
C GLU A 56 -10.32 9.58 -7.67
N ASN A 57 -10.19 10.80 -7.13
CA ASN A 57 -8.90 11.48 -7.03
C ASN A 57 -7.96 10.82 -6.01
N ASP A 58 -8.50 10.09 -5.04
CA ASP A 58 -7.71 9.40 -4.01
C ASP A 58 -7.06 8.11 -4.54
N ILE A 59 -7.53 7.57 -5.65
CA ILE A 59 -7.06 6.30 -6.21
C ILE A 59 -5.55 6.31 -6.44
N ARG A 60 -5.00 7.42 -6.93
CA ARG A 60 -3.56 7.54 -7.20
C ARG A 60 -2.73 7.33 -5.94
N GLU A 61 -3.31 7.69 -4.79
CA GLU A 61 -2.61 7.67 -3.51
C GLU A 61 -2.61 6.28 -2.86
N ILE A 62 -3.34 5.31 -3.42
CA ILE A 62 -3.23 3.92 -3.00
C ILE A 62 -1.80 3.43 -3.14
N ASN A 63 -1.09 3.88 -4.17
CA ASN A 63 0.31 3.52 -4.36
C ASN A 63 1.19 3.95 -3.18
N GLN A 64 0.87 5.06 -2.54
CA GLN A 64 1.60 5.53 -1.36
C GLN A 64 1.35 4.62 -0.15
N ILE A 65 0.11 4.15 0.01
CA ILE A 65 -0.22 3.15 1.04
C ILE A 65 0.58 1.87 0.80
N ILE A 66 0.59 1.38 -0.43
CA ILE A 66 1.31 0.16 -0.79
C ILE A 66 2.80 0.32 -0.47
N HIS A 67 3.36 1.47 -0.79
CA HIS A 67 4.78 1.73 -0.52
C HIS A 67 5.09 1.71 0.98
N VAL A 68 4.29 2.36 1.81
CA VAL A 68 4.53 2.36 3.26
C VAL A 68 4.38 0.96 3.84
N LEU A 69 3.44 0.17 3.37
CA LEU A 69 3.28 -1.22 3.80
C LEU A 69 4.51 -2.06 3.44
N ASP A 70 5.04 -1.86 2.23
CA ASP A 70 6.25 -2.54 1.78
C ASP A 70 7.47 -2.15 2.62
N GLU A 71 7.61 -0.88 2.96
CA GLU A 71 8.71 -0.40 3.81
C GLU A 71 8.61 -0.95 5.24
N ILE A 72 7.41 -1.02 5.81
CA ILE A 72 7.19 -1.63 7.12
C ILE A 72 7.57 -3.10 7.09
N TYR A 73 7.14 -3.82 6.05
CA TYR A 73 7.46 -5.23 5.87
C TYR A 73 8.97 -5.44 5.74
N SER A 74 9.63 -4.64 4.92
CA SER A 74 11.08 -4.70 4.73
C SER A 74 11.84 -4.44 6.03
N TYR A 75 11.38 -3.47 6.81
CA TYR A 75 11.95 -3.17 8.13
C TYR A 75 11.85 -4.39 9.06
N TYR A 76 10.66 -4.99 9.12
CA TYR A 76 10.42 -6.18 9.94
C TYR A 76 11.31 -7.34 9.49
N GLU A 77 11.41 -7.59 8.18
CA GLU A 77 12.23 -8.68 7.65
C GLU A 77 13.71 -8.52 7.99
N GLN A 78 14.22 -7.29 7.99
CA GLN A 78 15.62 -7.01 8.29
C GLN A 78 15.94 -7.05 9.77
N THR A 79 15.07 -6.50 10.61
CA THR A 79 15.33 -6.31 12.04
C THR A 79 14.70 -7.38 12.93
N LYS A 80 13.62 -8.01 12.45
CA LYS A 80 12.76 -8.90 13.24
C LYS A 80 12.21 -8.20 14.50
N ASP A 81 12.02 -6.89 14.43
CA ASP A 81 11.52 -6.10 15.54
C ASP A 81 10.00 -6.16 15.62
N LEU A 82 9.50 -7.09 16.42
CA LEU A 82 8.07 -7.31 16.62
C LEU A 82 7.37 -6.11 17.27
N LEU A 83 8.09 -5.37 18.13
CA LEU A 83 7.52 -4.19 18.78
C LEU A 83 7.16 -3.11 17.78
N ILE A 84 8.01 -2.93 16.78
CA ILE A 84 7.70 -1.98 15.69
C ILE A 84 6.46 -2.45 14.92
N VAL A 85 6.38 -3.74 14.61
CA VAL A 85 5.21 -4.30 13.91
C VAL A 85 3.95 -4.13 14.77
N GLU A 86 4.03 -4.42 16.07
CA GLU A 86 2.90 -4.24 16.98
C GLU A 86 2.45 -2.77 17.08
N ASN A 87 3.40 -1.84 17.22
CA ASN A 87 3.11 -0.42 17.29
C ASN A 87 2.40 0.10 16.03
N PHE A 88 2.67 -0.50 14.88
CA PHE A 88 2.09 -0.08 13.63
C PHE A 88 0.89 -0.93 13.19
N ASN A 89 0.54 -1.95 13.95
CA ASN A 89 -0.49 -2.92 13.57
C ASN A 89 -1.85 -2.27 13.33
N GLU A 90 -2.25 -1.38 14.22
CA GLU A 90 -3.49 -0.62 14.07
C GLU A 90 -3.47 0.28 12.83
N LYS A 91 -2.34 0.92 12.57
CA LYS A 91 -2.15 1.76 11.37
C LYS A 91 -2.20 0.93 10.09
N ILE A 92 -1.51 -0.20 10.07
CA ILE A 92 -1.54 -1.13 8.92
C ILE A 92 -2.98 -1.58 8.66
N SER A 93 -3.69 -1.94 9.69
CA SER A 93 -5.10 -2.34 9.59
C SER A 93 -5.96 -1.22 9.00
N ASN A 94 -5.76 0.01 9.47
CA ASN A 94 -6.45 1.19 8.94
C ASN A 94 -6.12 1.43 7.46
N TYR A 95 -4.84 1.33 7.10
CA TYR A 95 -4.40 1.55 5.71
C TYR A 95 -5.04 0.53 4.76
N LEU A 96 -5.01 -0.73 5.14
CA LEU A 96 -5.61 -1.79 4.33
C LEU A 96 -7.13 -1.61 4.20
N LYS A 97 -7.79 -1.25 5.28
CA LYS A 97 -9.22 -0.98 5.28
C LYS A 97 -9.59 0.20 4.37
N ARG A 98 -8.83 1.29 4.44
CA ARG A 98 -9.08 2.46 3.60
C ARG A 98 -8.85 2.15 2.13
N ALA A 99 -7.79 1.42 1.81
CA ALA A 99 -7.53 0.97 0.44
C ALA A 99 -8.63 0.04 -0.06
N ASP A 100 -9.08 -0.90 0.78
CA ASP A 100 -10.15 -1.83 0.43
C ASP A 100 -11.45 -1.10 0.10
N VAL A 101 -11.85 -0.13 0.91
CA VAL A 101 -13.06 0.68 0.68
C VAL A 101 -12.99 1.41 -0.65
N LEU A 102 -11.85 2.01 -0.95
CA LEU A 102 -11.66 2.77 -2.19
C LEU A 102 -11.65 1.84 -3.41
N LEU A 103 -10.95 0.72 -3.32
CA LEU A 103 -10.91 -0.28 -4.40
C LEU A 103 -12.27 -0.91 -4.65
N GLU A 104 -13.10 -1.10 -3.62
CA GLU A 104 -14.46 -1.63 -3.78
C GLU A 104 -15.27 -0.77 -4.74
N LYS A 105 -15.08 0.54 -4.73
CA LYS A 105 -15.77 1.47 -5.64
C LYS A 105 -15.21 1.44 -7.05
N TYR A 106 -13.89 1.24 -7.22
CA TYR A 106 -13.21 1.53 -8.48
C TYR A 106 -12.39 0.38 -9.05
N TRP A 107 -12.53 -0.84 -8.51
CA TRP A 107 -11.68 -1.98 -8.89
C TRP A 107 -11.75 -2.33 -10.39
N GLN A 108 -12.86 -1.97 -11.06
CA GLN A 108 -13.03 -2.27 -12.48
C GLN A 108 -12.17 -1.38 -13.39
N ARG A 109 -11.64 -0.28 -12.87
CA ARG A 109 -10.77 0.60 -13.66
C ARG A 109 -9.47 -0.12 -14.02
N PRO A 110 -9.00 0.02 -15.29
CA PRO A 110 -7.75 -0.62 -15.71
C PRO A 110 -6.52 -0.15 -14.92
N ASP A 111 -6.50 1.11 -14.51
CA ASP A 111 -5.34 1.73 -13.86
C ASP A 111 -5.13 1.32 -12.39
N VAL A 112 -6.07 0.58 -11.81
CA VAL A 112 -5.93 0.09 -10.42
C VAL A 112 -5.66 -1.41 -10.33
N SER A 113 -5.57 -2.09 -11.45
CA SER A 113 -5.53 -3.57 -11.48
C SER A 113 -4.38 -4.14 -10.66
N GLU A 114 -3.19 -3.55 -10.72
CA GLU A 114 -2.04 -4.01 -9.94
C GLU A 114 -2.25 -3.84 -8.43
N PHE A 115 -3.03 -2.86 -8.02
CA PHE A 115 -3.30 -2.61 -6.61
C PHE A 115 -4.13 -3.73 -5.97
N LEU A 116 -4.96 -4.41 -6.76
CA LEU A 116 -5.73 -5.56 -6.27
C LEU A 116 -4.79 -6.66 -5.76
N ILE A 117 -3.72 -6.92 -6.50
CA ILE A 117 -2.70 -7.90 -6.11
C ILE A 117 -1.98 -7.44 -4.85
N SER A 118 -1.57 -6.18 -4.80
CA SER A 118 -0.82 -5.62 -3.67
C SER A 118 -1.64 -5.66 -2.38
N ILE A 119 -2.90 -5.24 -2.43
CA ILE A 119 -3.77 -5.24 -1.24
C ILE A 119 -4.09 -6.67 -0.81
N ALA A 120 -4.30 -7.59 -1.76
CA ALA A 120 -4.47 -9.00 -1.44
C ALA A 120 -3.24 -9.55 -0.68
N PHE A 121 -2.05 -9.26 -1.19
CA PHE A 121 -0.80 -9.72 -0.58
C PHE A 121 -0.63 -9.19 0.85
N PHE A 122 -0.78 -7.89 1.05
CA PHE A 122 -0.61 -7.30 2.39
C PHE A 122 -1.72 -7.70 3.36
N SER A 123 -2.95 -7.85 2.91
CA SER A 123 -4.05 -8.35 3.75
C SER A 123 -3.77 -9.76 4.24
N LEU A 124 -3.17 -10.60 3.41
CA LEU A 124 -2.79 -11.95 3.78
C LEU A 124 -1.59 -11.97 4.73
N CYS A 125 -0.54 -11.20 4.43
CA CYS A 125 0.70 -11.18 5.21
C CYS A 125 0.53 -10.54 6.59
N TYR A 126 -0.19 -9.41 6.69
CA TYR A 126 -0.31 -8.69 7.95
C TYR A 126 -1.53 -9.08 8.78
N GLN A 127 -2.63 -9.46 8.13
CA GLN A 127 -3.90 -9.72 8.81
C GLN A 127 -4.32 -11.18 8.74
N ASN A 128 -3.58 -12.02 8.00
CA ASN A 128 -3.99 -13.39 7.70
C ASN A 128 -5.43 -13.45 7.19
N ASN A 129 -5.84 -12.43 6.43
CA ASN A 129 -7.19 -12.28 5.94
C ASN A 129 -7.35 -12.92 4.56
N LYS A 130 -7.58 -14.22 4.55
CA LYS A 130 -7.75 -14.98 3.31
C LYS A 130 -8.97 -14.53 2.50
N GLU A 131 -10.04 -14.16 3.17
CA GLU A 131 -11.27 -13.73 2.52
C GLU A 131 -11.05 -12.51 1.63
N VAL A 132 -10.38 -11.49 2.17
CA VAL A 132 -10.05 -10.28 1.41
C VAL A 132 -9.06 -10.61 0.28
N ALA A 133 -8.05 -11.43 0.56
CA ALA A 133 -7.08 -11.83 -0.46
C ALA A 133 -7.76 -12.57 -1.63
N ILE A 134 -8.65 -13.51 -1.34
CA ILE A 134 -9.40 -14.24 -2.36
C ILE A 134 -10.26 -13.29 -3.18
N LYS A 135 -10.97 -12.38 -2.52
CA LYS A 135 -11.82 -11.38 -3.19
C LYS A 135 -11.04 -10.62 -4.27
N TRP A 136 -9.90 -10.06 -3.90
CA TRP A 136 -9.14 -9.22 -4.82
C TRP A 136 -8.42 -10.00 -5.91
N ILE A 137 -7.90 -11.18 -5.59
CA ILE A 137 -7.25 -12.04 -6.60
C ILE A 137 -8.29 -12.56 -7.60
N ASP A 138 -9.47 -12.97 -7.16
CA ASP A 138 -10.53 -13.42 -8.07
C ASP A 138 -10.97 -12.28 -9.00
N ARG A 139 -11.09 -11.08 -8.48
CA ARG A 139 -11.43 -9.91 -9.30
C ARG A 139 -10.31 -9.56 -10.29
N PHE A 140 -9.07 -9.66 -9.86
CA PHE A 140 -7.95 -9.49 -10.79
C PHE A 140 -7.98 -10.55 -11.89
N ASP A 141 -8.15 -11.82 -11.53
CA ASP A 141 -8.22 -12.91 -12.50
C ASP A 141 -9.36 -12.71 -13.52
N SER A 142 -10.49 -12.16 -13.08
CA SER A 142 -11.62 -11.88 -13.96
C SER A 142 -11.32 -10.89 -15.07
N LYS A 143 -10.29 -10.05 -14.88
CA LYS A 143 -9.87 -9.06 -15.88
C LYS A 143 -9.03 -9.67 -17.01
N GLN A 144 -8.51 -10.88 -16.83
CA GLN A 144 -7.69 -11.58 -17.84
C GLN A 144 -6.46 -10.77 -18.29
N ILE A 145 -5.82 -10.09 -17.34
CA ILE A 145 -4.62 -9.27 -17.63
C ILE A 145 -3.38 -10.13 -17.41
N SER A 146 -2.43 -10.03 -18.34
CA SER A 146 -1.14 -10.70 -18.21
C SER A 146 -0.27 -10.01 -17.16
N LEU A 147 0.33 -10.80 -16.26
CA LEU A 147 1.27 -10.29 -15.25
C LEU A 147 2.51 -9.64 -15.85
N SER A 148 2.83 -9.95 -17.12
CA SER A 148 3.98 -9.35 -17.81
C SER A 148 3.86 -7.84 -18.02
N HIS A 149 2.66 -7.27 -17.85
CA HIS A 149 2.43 -5.82 -17.92
C HIS A 149 2.92 -5.07 -16.68
N TYR A 150 3.24 -5.79 -15.60
CA TYR A 150 3.58 -5.19 -14.31
C TYR A 150 5.03 -5.48 -13.92
N ALA A 151 5.51 -4.76 -12.91
CA ALA A 151 6.82 -5.03 -12.32
C ALA A 151 6.90 -6.46 -11.77
N GLN A 152 8.10 -7.03 -11.77
CA GLN A 152 8.32 -8.41 -11.36
C GLN A 152 7.81 -8.71 -9.95
N PHE A 153 7.91 -7.75 -9.02
CA PHE A 153 7.44 -7.96 -7.65
C PHE A 153 5.92 -8.22 -7.57
N ILE A 154 5.14 -7.62 -8.47
CA ILE A 154 3.69 -7.88 -8.56
C ILE A 154 3.44 -9.34 -8.92
N SER A 155 4.19 -9.88 -9.87
CA SER A 155 4.11 -11.30 -10.25
C SER A 155 4.46 -12.21 -9.07
N ILE A 156 5.50 -11.85 -8.31
CA ILE A 156 5.91 -12.61 -7.12
C ILE A 156 4.80 -12.61 -6.08
N TRP A 157 4.22 -11.45 -5.79
CA TRP A 157 3.12 -11.31 -4.82
C TRP A 157 1.88 -12.10 -5.26
N TYR A 158 1.53 -12.03 -6.54
CA TYR A 158 0.41 -12.80 -7.08
C TYR A 158 0.59 -14.30 -6.85
N LYS A 159 1.77 -14.83 -7.20
CA LYS A 159 2.06 -16.25 -7.04
C LYS A 159 2.06 -16.67 -5.58
N GLU A 160 2.59 -15.84 -4.70
CA GLU A 160 2.61 -16.11 -3.27
C GLU A 160 1.18 -16.17 -2.71
N VAL A 161 0.33 -15.21 -3.07
CA VAL A 161 -1.08 -15.22 -2.64
C VAL A 161 -1.79 -16.47 -3.15
N LYS A 162 -1.62 -16.81 -4.44
CA LYS A 162 -2.23 -18.03 -5.02
C LYS A 162 -1.80 -19.28 -4.28
N LYS A 163 -0.56 -19.36 -3.87
CA LYS A 163 -0.02 -20.49 -3.12
C LYS A 163 -0.64 -20.60 -1.72
N LEU A 164 -0.78 -19.46 -1.02
CA LEU A 164 -1.23 -19.42 0.37
C LEU A 164 -2.74 -19.53 0.54
N ILE A 165 -3.53 -19.20 -0.46
CA ILE A 165 -5.01 -19.27 -0.38
C ILE A 165 -5.57 -20.63 -0.80
N LYS A 166 -4.72 -21.52 -1.28
CA LYS A 166 -5.14 -22.89 -1.62
C LYS A 166 -5.54 -23.69 -0.40
#